data_8509c993d62613b6850eb873f8547ea5
#
_entry.id   8509c993d62613b6850eb873f8547ea5
#
_cell.length_a   1.000
_cell.length_b   1.000
_cell.length_c   1.000
_cell.angle_alpha   90.00
_cell.angle_beta   90.00
_cell.angle_gamma   90.00
#
_symmetry.space_group_name_H-M   'P 1'
#
loop_
_entity.id
_entity.type
_entity.pdbx_description
1 polymer ?
#
loop_
_entity_poly.entity_id
_entity_poly.type
_entity_poly.pdbx_seq_one_letter_code
_entity_poly.pdbx_strand_id
1 'polypeptide(L)'
;AAVIRDHSGKILIARRADTQHQGGLWEFPGGKVEDDESVETALNRELQEELGIVVSTARPLIKVHHDYPDKHVLLDVWEVSAFTGEPHGAEGQPLEWVSPRDLLNYEFPAANQPIVAAARLPAEYLITPEDLETPALLRGIQKAIAGGIKLIQLRAPNGYDPKYRDLAVD
;
A
#
# COMPACT_ATOMS: atom_id res chain seq x y z
N ALA A 1 -8.17 0.04 -7.97
CA ALA A 1 -7.45 1.16 -7.36
C ALA A 1 -5.94 0.92 -7.42
N ALA A 2 -5.13 1.99 -7.42
CA ALA A 2 -3.69 1.92 -7.62
C ALA A 2 -2.90 2.61 -6.50
N VAL A 3 -1.97 1.89 -5.87
CA VAL A 3 -0.89 2.47 -5.08
C VAL A 3 0.28 2.75 -6.01
N ILE A 4 0.36 3.99 -6.52
CA ILE A 4 1.38 4.42 -7.49
C ILE A 4 2.58 4.96 -6.73
N ARG A 5 3.78 4.41 -7.00
CA ARG A 5 5.01 4.86 -6.36
C ARG A 5 5.93 5.56 -7.35
N ASP A 6 6.49 6.68 -6.94
CA ASP A 6 7.60 7.31 -7.66
C ASP A 6 8.94 6.64 -7.31
N HIS A 7 10.00 7.08 -7.98
CA HIS A 7 11.37 6.59 -7.75
C HIS A 7 11.92 6.89 -6.34
N SER A 8 11.31 7.82 -5.59
CA SER A 8 11.67 8.12 -4.20
C SER A 8 10.85 7.30 -3.19
N GLY A 9 9.90 6.49 -3.67
CA GLY A 9 8.99 5.68 -2.86
C GLY A 9 7.79 6.45 -2.29
N LYS A 10 7.55 7.71 -2.73
CA LYS A 10 6.32 8.43 -2.41
C LYS A 10 5.14 7.84 -3.16
N ILE A 11 3.97 7.98 -2.60
CA ILE A 11 2.71 7.45 -3.11
C ILE A 11 1.85 8.59 -3.60
N LEU A 12 1.29 8.44 -4.80
CA LEU A 12 0.34 9.40 -5.37
C LEU A 12 -1.04 9.16 -4.79
N ILE A 13 -1.64 10.24 -4.29
CA ILE A 13 -3.04 10.26 -3.85
C ILE A 13 -3.78 11.37 -4.58
N ALA A 14 -5.09 11.17 -4.78
CA ALA A 14 -5.99 12.13 -5.41
C ALA A 14 -7.06 12.57 -4.41
N ARG A 15 -7.51 13.81 -4.48
CA ARG A 15 -8.61 14.30 -3.67
C ARG A 15 -9.92 14.23 -4.44
N ARG A 16 -10.91 13.56 -3.85
CA ARG A 16 -12.24 13.41 -4.43
C ARG A 16 -12.93 14.78 -4.55
N ALA A 17 -13.62 15.00 -5.67
CA ALA A 17 -14.43 16.19 -5.83
C ALA A 17 -15.50 16.29 -4.74
N ASP A 18 -15.74 17.48 -4.20
CA ASP A 18 -16.68 17.71 -3.10
C ASP A 18 -18.12 17.26 -3.44
N THR A 19 -18.47 17.16 -4.72
CA THR A 19 -19.77 16.72 -5.23
C THR A 19 -19.94 15.20 -5.31
N GLN A 20 -18.88 14.43 -5.14
CA GLN A 20 -18.92 12.98 -5.21
C GLN A 20 -19.26 12.34 -3.85
N HIS A 21 -19.64 11.06 -3.87
CA HIS A 21 -19.79 10.27 -2.64
C HIS A 21 -18.47 10.27 -1.87
N GLN A 22 -18.50 10.65 -0.59
CA GLN A 22 -17.29 10.86 0.22
C GLN A 22 -16.37 11.97 -0.32
N GLY A 23 -16.96 13.04 -0.88
CA GLY A 23 -16.22 14.18 -1.43
C GLY A 23 -15.32 14.85 -0.40
N GLY A 24 -14.21 15.41 -0.88
CA GLY A 24 -13.21 16.08 -0.05
C GLY A 24 -12.20 15.13 0.61
N LEU A 25 -12.47 13.81 0.68
CA LEU A 25 -11.53 12.81 1.17
C LEU A 25 -10.47 12.48 0.11
N TRP A 26 -9.34 11.94 0.55
CA TRP A 26 -8.28 11.45 -0.31
C TRP A 26 -8.52 10.00 -0.71
N GLU A 27 -8.05 9.60 -1.87
CA GLU A 27 -8.18 8.26 -2.38
C GLU A 27 -6.95 7.81 -3.17
N PHE A 28 -6.86 6.51 -3.39
CA PHE A 28 -5.92 5.94 -4.34
C PHE A 28 -6.58 5.96 -5.72
N PRO A 29 -5.93 6.52 -6.76
CA PRO A 29 -6.49 6.64 -8.11
C PRO A 29 -6.97 5.31 -8.69
N GLY A 30 -7.95 5.37 -9.59
CA GLY A 30 -8.51 4.22 -10.29
C GLY A 30 -10.03 4.15 -10.20
N GLY A 31 -10.63 3.40 -11.10
CA GLY A 31 -12.06 3.33 -11.26
C GLY A 31 -12.62 1.91 -11.27
N LYS A 32 -13.71 1.72 -11.97
CA LYS A 32 -14.42 0.45 -12.05
C LYS A 32 -13.83 -0.44 -13.13
N VAL A 33 -13.86 -1.74 -12.87
CA VAL A 33 -13.64 -2.74 -13.92
C VAL A 33 -14.95 -2.86 -14.70
N GLU A 34 -14.90 -2.67 -16.01
CA GLU A 34 -16.05 -2.81 -16.90
C GLU A 34 -16.25 -4.28 -17.29
N ASP A 35 -17.45 -4.56 -17.84
CA ASP A 35 -17.75 -5.88 -18.38
C ASP A 35 -16.75 -6.17 -19.54
N ASP A 36 -16.25 -7.41 -19.56
CA ASP A 36 -15.34 -7.93 -20.61
C ASP A 36 -13.90 -7.36 -20.58
N GLU A 37 -13.47 -6.64 -19.54
CA GLU A 37 -12.06 -6.26 -19.38
C GLU A 37 -11.38 -6.95 -18.18
N SER A 38 -10.05 -7.13 -18.28
CA SER A 38 -9.25 -7.58 -17.14
C SER A 38 -8.99 -6.43 -16.16
N VAL A 39 -8.64 -6.76 -14.90
CA VAL A 39 -8.27 -5.76 -13.89
C VAL A 39 -7.08 -4.92 -14.35
N GLU A 40 -6.09 -5.55 -15.02
CA GLU A 40 -4.93 -4.85 -15.57
C GLU A 40 -5.32 -3.87 -16.68
N THR A 41 -6.28 -4.25 -17.54
CA THR A 41 -6.79 -3.38 -18.59
C THR A 41 -7.51 -2.19 -17.99
N ALA A 42 -8.43 -2.44 -17.05
CA ALA A 42 -9.12 -1.39 -16.30
C ALA A 42 -8.14 -0.44 -15.60
N LEU A 43 -7.13 -1.00 -14.92
CA LEU A 43 -6.10 -0.21 -14.25
C LEU A 43 -5.39 0.75 -15.21
N ASN A 44 -4.95 0.25 -16.38
CA ASN A 44 -4.29 1.08 -17.39
C ASN A 44 -5.23 2.15 -17.96
N ARG A 45 -6.46 1.79 -18.31
CA ARG A 45 -7.46 2.72 -18.85
C ARG A 45 -7.75 3.83 -17.87
N GLU A 46 -8.10 3.50 -16.62
CA GLU A 46 -8.45 4.47 -15.59
C GLU A 46 -7.28 5.41 -15.26
N LEU A 47 -6.05 4.88 -15.11
CA LEU A 47 -4.90 5.72 -14.81
C LEU A 47 -4.48 6.61 -15.98
N GLN A 48 -4.77 6.18 -17.22
CA GLN A 48 -4.58 7.04 -18.39
C GLN A 48 -5.63 8.15 -18.45
N GLU A 49 -6.89 7.84 -18.16
CA GLU A 49 -8.00 8.79 -18.17
C GLU A 49 -7.88 9.81 -17.03
N GLU A 50 -7.64 9.36 -15.80
CA GLU A 50 -7.61 10.22 -14.63
C GLU A 50 -6.29 10.99 -14.45
N LEU A 51 -5.16 10.39 -14.85
CA LEU A 51 -3.82 10.89 -14.54
C LEU A 51 -2.93 11.14 -15.76
N GLY A 52 -3.31 10.70 -16.95
CA GLY A 52 -2.48 10.81 -18.15
C GLY A 52 -1.23 9.93 -18.15
N ILE A 53 -1.21 8.85 -17.37
CA ILE A 53 -0.07 7.93 -17.29
C ILE A 53 -0.39 6.58 -17.89
N VAL A 54 0.65 5.89 -18.41
CA VAL A 54 0.56 4.52 -18.93
C VAL A 54 1.41 3.61 -18.04
N VAL A 55 0.77 2.60 -17.44
CA VAL A 55 1.42 1.65 -16.53
C VAL A 55 2.36 0.73 -17.29
N SER A 56 3.59 0.59 -16.80
CA SER A 56 4.60 -0.33 -17.35
C SER A 56 4.85 -1.53 -16.46
N THR A 57 4.74 -1.35 -15.13
CA THR A 57 4.92 -2.44 -14.17
C THR A 57 3.96 -2.28 -13.02
N ALA A 58 3.12 -3.28 -12.82
CA ALA A 58 2.20 -3.37 -11.69
C ALA A 58 2.14 -4.79 -11.14
N ARG A 59 1.75 -4.92 -9.88
CA ARG A 59 1.50 -6.21 -9.21
C ARG A 59 0.31 -6.11 -8.27
N PRO A 60 -0.45 -7.18 -8.04
CA PRO A 60 -1.49 -7.21 -7.03
C PRO A 60 -0.91 -6.86 -5.65
N LEU A 61 -1.61 -6.01 -4.89
CA LEU A 61 -1.23 -5.62 -3.54
C LEU A 61 -2.18 -6.21 -2.49
N ILE A 62 -3.47 -5.87 -2.57
CA ILE A 62 -4.49 -6.32 -1.60
C ILE A 62 -5.89 -6.29 -2.24
N LYS A 63 -6.76 -7.19 -1.81
CA LYS A 63 -8.20 -7.12 -2.09
C LYS A 63 -8.95 -6.74 -0.82
N VAL A 64 -9.77 -5.71 -0.88
CA VAL A 64 -10.55 -5.20 0.25
C VAL A 64 -12.03 -5.33 -0.05
N HIS A 65 -12.73 -6.13 0.76
CA HIS A 65 -14.18 -6.18 0.79
C HIS A 65 -14.66 -5.19 1.84
N HIS A 66 -15.56 -4.30 1.48
CA HIS A 66 -16.13 -3.33 2.41
C HIS A 66 -17.62 -3.13 2.14
N ASP A 67 -18.39 -3.17 3.22
CA ASP A 67 -19.84 -2.99 3.17
C ASP A 67 -20.19 -1.60 3.71
N TYR A 68 -20.64 -0.73 2.81
CA TYR A 68 -21.33 0.49 3.19
C TYR A 68 -22.80 0.21 3.44
N PRO A 69 -23.54 1.07 4.15
CA PRO A 69 -24.98 0.88 4.38
C PRO A 69 -25.81 0.74 3.09
N ASP A 70 -25.34 1.35 2.00
CA ASP A 70 -26.04 1.46 0.72
C ASP A 70 -25.42 0.58 -0.41
N LYS A 71 -24.24 0.03 -0.20
CA LYS A 71 -23.53 -0.75 -1.23
C LYS A 71 -22.42 -1.62 -0.69
N HIS A 72 -22.15 -2.72 -1.39
CA HIS A 72 -20.97 -3.56 -1.21
C HIS A 72 -19.91 -3.18 -2.23
N VAL A 73 -18.67 -3.07 -1.82
CA VAL A 73 -17.54 -2.79 -2.71
C VAL A 73 -16.45 -3.84 -2.56
N LEU A 74 -15.86 -4.21 -3.70
CA LEU A 74 -14.61 -4.96 -3.77
C LEU A 74 -13.58 -4.05 -4.40
N LEU A 75 -12.56 -3.68 -3.63
CA LEU A 75 -11.40 -2.95 -4.15
C LEU A 75 -10.30 -3.95 -4.47
N ASP A 76 -10.04 -4.17 -5.75
CA ASP A 76 -8.86 -4.87 -6.23
C ASP A 76 -7.75 -3.83 -6.37
N VAL A 77 -6.73 -3.92 -5.52
CA VAL A 77 -5.70 -2.88 -5.38
C VAL A 77 -4.36 -3.39 -5.90
N TRP A 78 -3.76 -2.62 -6.77
CA TRP A 78 -2.48 -2.93 -7.41
C TRP A 78 -1.42 -1.90 -7.04
N GLU A 79 -0.19 -2.36 -6.84
CA GLU A 79 0.97 -1.48 -6.69
C GLU A 79 1.58 -1.25 -8.07
N VAL A 80 1.65 0.03 -8.47
CA VAL A 80 2.28 0.48 -9.72
C VAL A 80 3.65 1.02 -9.39
N SER A 81 4.70 0.37 -9.89
CA SER A 81 6.10 0.71 -9.62
C SER A 81 6.83 1.33 -10.81
N ALA A 82 6.25 1.24 -12.01
CA ALA A 82 6.77 1.92 -13.19
C ALA A 82 5.62 2.33 -14.13
N PHE A 83 5.73 3.54 -14.66
CA PHE A 83 4.80 4.13 -15.60
C PHE A 83 5.51 5.15 -16.49
N THR A 84 4.88 5.54 -17.59
CA THR A 84 5.30 6.65 -18.46
C THR A 84 4.25 7.76 -18.43
N GLY A 85 4.65 8.98 -18.77
CA GLY A 85 3.81 10.17 -18.64
C GLY A 85 4.08 10.92 -17.34
N GLU A 86 3.57 12.14 -17.23
CA GLU A 86 3.64 12.97 -16.02
C GLU A 86 2.26 13.04 -15.38
N PRO A 87 2.08 12.50 -14.16
CA PRO A 87 0.78 12.46 -13.51
C PRO A 87 0.20 13.86 -13.30
N HIS A 88 -1.02 14.07 -13.76
CA HIS A 88 -1.78 15.30 -13.57
C HIS A 88 -3.26 14.95 -13.35
N GLY A 89 -3.97 15.81 -12.64
CA GLY A 89 -5.41 15.62 -12.43
C GLY A 89 -6.19 15.96 -13.70
N ALA A 90 -6.40 14.98 -14.57
CA ALA A 90 -7.07 15.16 -15.86
C ALA A 90 -8.54 15.62 -15.71
N GLU A 91 -9.16 15.32 -14.59
CA GLU A 91 -10.51 15.76 -14.20
C GLU A 91 -10.50 17.03 -13.32
N GLY A 92 -9.34 17.67 -13.14
CA GLY A 92 -9.17 18.84 -12.28
C GLY A 92 -9.03 18.49 -10.78
N GLN A 93 -8.92 17.20 -10.44
CA GLN A 93 -8.72 16.76 -9.07
C GLN A 93 -7.31 17.10 -8.58
N PRO A 94 -7.15 17.61 -7.32
CA PRO A 94 -5.85 17.80 -6.71
C PRO A 94 -5.11 16.47 -6.53
N LEU A 95 -3.82 16.47 -6.83
CA LEU A 95 -2.93 15.32 -6.64
C LEU A 95 -1.82 15.69 -5.66
N GLU A 96 -1.35 14.69 -4.89
CA GLU A 96 -0.25 14.87 -3.97
C GLU A 96 0.65 13.63 -3.89
N TRP A 97 1.97 13.85 -3.91
CA TRP A 97 2.97 12.82 -3.66
C TRP A 97 3.35 12.78 -2.19
N VAL A 98 2.95 11.74 -1.49
CA VAL A 98 3.02 11.62 -0.04
C VAL A 98 3.97 10.49 0.36
N SER A 99 4.79 10.70 1.39
CA SER A 99 5.58 9.60 1.94
C SER A 99 4.65 8.55 2.57
N PRO A 100 5.01 7.25 2.54
CA PRO A 100 4.18 6.22 3.16
C PRO A 100 3.86 6.49 4.64
N ARG A 101 4.73 7.18 5.37
CA ARG A 101 4.51 7.53 6.79
C ARG A 101 3.44 8.60 6.94
N ASP A 102 3.44 9.57 6.03
CA ASP A 102 2.56 10.74 6.11
C ASP A 102 1.14 10.46 5.63
N LEU A 103 0.86 9.29 5.01
CA LEU A 103 -0.50 8.88 4.64
C LEU A 103 -1.48 8.92 5.82
N LEU A 104 -0.99 8.75 7.06
CA LEU A 104 -1.83 8.84 8.26
C LEU A 104 -2.33 10.25 8.58
N ASN A 105 -1.77 11.29 7.95
CA ASN A 105 -2.18 12.67 8.12
C ASN A 105 -3.32 13.07 7.17
N TYR A 106 -3.75 12.14 6.31
CA TYR A 106 -4.78 12.36 5.30
C TYR A 106 -6.05 11.57 5.65
N GLU A 107 -7.20 12.16 5.37
CA GLU A 107 -8.50 11.53 5.60
C GLU A 107 -8.91 10.72 4.38
N PHE A 108 -9.09 9.42 4.57
CA PHE A 108 -9.50 8.45 3.54
C PHE A 108 -10.86 7.85 3.87
N PRO A 109 -11.66 7.42 2.85
CA PRO A 109 -12.83 6.59 3.07
C PRO A 109 -12.50 5.31 3.85
N ALA A 110 -13.46 4.79 4.60
CA ALA A 110 -13.27 3.60 5.44
C ALA A 110 -12.73 2.39 4.66
N ALA A 111 -13.22 2.17 3.43
CA ALA A 111 -12.74 1.10 2.56
C ALA A 111 -11.25 1.24 2.16
N ASN A 112 -10.67 2.44 2.24
CA ASN A 112 -9.27 2.69 1.89
C ASN A 112 -8.30 2.48 3.06
N GLN A 113 -8.78 2.37 4.31
CA GLN A 113 -7.91 2.19 5.48
C GLN A 113 -7.00 0.95 5.39
N PRO A 114 -7.49 -0.24 4.95
CA PRO A 114 -6.62 -1.39 4.73
C PRO A 114 -5.56 -1.15 3.63
N ILE A 115 -5.89 -0.32 2.61
CA ILE A 115 -4.94 0.04 1.56
C ILE A 115 -3.83 0.93 2.13
N VAL A 116 -4.18 1.93 2.94
CA VAL A 116 -3.21 2.78 3.65
C VAL A 116 -2.26 1.92 4.50
N ALA A 117 -2.80 0.94 5.23
CA ALA A 117 -1.98 0.04 6.02
C ALA A 117 -1.01 -0.77 5.14
N ALA A 118 -1.51 -1.40 4.05
CA ALA A 118 -0.70 -2.19 3.11
C ALA A 118 0.36 -1.34 2.39
N ALA A 119 -0.01 -0.14 1.94
CA ALA A 119 0.88 0.78 1.23
C ALA A 119 2.04 1.31 2.10
N ARG A 120 1.90 1.26 3.42
CA ARG A 120 2.94 1.68 4.38
C ARG A 120 3.92 0.57 4.74
N LEU A 121 3.60 -0.67 4.43
CA LEU A 121 4.51 -1.79 4.69
C LEU A 121 5.71 -1.73 3.72
N PRO A 122 6.91 -2.09 4.20
CA PRO A 122 8.05 -2.28 3.31
C PRO A 122 7.83 -3.49 2.40
N ALA A 123 8.47 -3.48 1.22
CA ALA A 123 8.37 -4.56 0.25
C ALA A 123 8.94 -5.90 0.76
N GLU A 124 9.87 -5.81 1.72
CA GLU A 124 10.55 -6.95 2.31
C GLU A 124 10.47 -6.90 3.83
N TYR A 125 10.30 -8.06 4.45
CA TYR A 125 10.42 -8.21 5.89
C TYR A 125 11.15 -9.51 6.23
N LEU A 126 11.84 -9.51 7.37
CA LEU A 126 12.52 -10.68 7.89
C LEU A 126 11.60 -11.43 8.85
N ILE A 127 11.49 -12.75 8.67
CA ILE A 127 10.94 -13.65 9.69
C ILE A 127 12.11 -14.35 10.35
N THR A 128 12.23 -14.25 11.69
CA THR A 128 13.33 -14.89 12.39
C THR A 128 13.17 -16.42 12.38
N PRO A 129 14.26 -17.17 12.22
CA PRO A 129 14.22 -18.63 12.36
C PRO A 129 13.98 -19.03 13.83
N GLU A 130 13.40 -20.22 14.01
CA GLU A 130 12.95 -20.71 15.33
C GLU A 130 14.08 -21.32 16.17
N ASP A 131 15.13 -21.79 15.51
CA ASP A 131 16.16 -22.67 16.04
C ASP A 131 17.49 -21.99 16.35
N LEU A 132 17.56 -20.66 16.24
CA LEU A 132 18.76 -19.92 16.56
C LEU A 132 18.85 -19.57 18.04
N GLU A 133 20.05 -19.79 18.61
CA GLU A 133 20.41 -19.25 19.91
C GLU A 133 20.42 -17.71 19.91
N THR A 134 20.03 -17.10 21.04
CA THR A 134 19.87 -15.65 21.18
C THR A 134 21.02 -14.81 20.61
N PRO A 135 22.32 -15.13 20.88
CA PRO A 135 23.40 -14.31 20.33
C PRO A 135 23.52 -14.39 18.81
N ALA A 136 23.20 -15.53 18.21
CA ALA A 136 23.20 -15.69 16.75
C ALA A 136 22.00 -14.99 16.11
N LEU A 137 20.84 -15.04 16.74
CA LEU A 137 19.63 -14.36 16.33
C LEU A 137 19.84 -12.84 16.32
N LEU A 138 20.36 -12.26 17.40
CA LEU A 138 20.62 -10.82 17.48
C LEU A 138 21.63 -10.35 16.43
N ARG A 139 22.72 -11.09 16.21
CA ARG A 139 23.67 -10.77 15.12
C ARG A 139 23.00 -10.81 13.74
N GLY A 140 22.10 -11.78 13.51
CA GLY A 140 21.32 -11.90 12.26
C GLY A 140 20.40 -10.71 12.05
N ILE A 141 19.67 -10.29 13.09
CA ILE A 141 18.80 -9.12 13.08
C ILE A 141 19.60 -7.84 12.80
N GLN A 142 20.71 -7.62 13.50
CA GLN A 142 21.58 -6.45 13.29
C GLN A 142 22.12 -6.39 11.86
N LYS A 143 22.53 -7.53 11.30
CA LYS A 143 22.95 -7.62 9.90
C LYS A 143 21.83 -7.31 8.91
N ALA A 144 20.62 -7.79 9.18
CA ALA A 144 19.45 -7.51 8.35
C ALA A 144 19.08 -6.02 8.38
N ILE A 145 19.09 -5.40 9.56
CA ILE A 145 18.84 -3.95 9.72
C ILE A 145 19.91 -3.14 8.95
N ALA A 146 21.18 -3.50 9.11
CA ALA A 146 22.27 -2.87 8.37
C ALA A 146 22.15 -3.06 6.86
N GLY A 147 21.52 -4.17 6.41
CA GLY A 147 21.18 -4.46 5.01
C GLY A 147 19.92 -3.76 4.49
N GLY A 148 19.23 -2.96 5.33
CA GLY A 148 18.07 -2.15 4.93
C GLY A 148 16.70 -2.75 5.26
N ILE A 149 16.63 -3.91 5.91
CA ILE A 149 15.35 -4.46 6.39
C ILE A 149 14.74 -3.53 7.44
N LYS A 150 13.46 -3.17 7.26
CA LYS A 150 12.72 -2.22 8.11
C LYS A 150 11.59 -2.86 8.90
N LEU A 151 11.27 -4.10 8.62
CA LEU A 151 10.23 -4.85 9.31
C LEU A 151 10.75 -6.25 9.64
N ILE A 152 10.64 -6.63 10.91
CA ILE A 152 11.09 -7.93 11.40
C ILE A 152 9.97 -8.56 12.19
N GLN A 153 9.64 -9.81 11.87
CA GLN A 153 8.74 -10.64 12.65
C GLN A 153 9.57 -11.59 13.51
N LEU A 154 9.54 -11.39 14.81
CA LEU A 154 10.08 -12.35 15.76
C LEU A 154 9.12 -13.54 15.86
N ARG A 155 9.57 -14.71 15.39
CA ARG A 155 8.77 -15.92 15.41
C ARG A 155 9.05 -16.72 16.68
N ALA A 156 7.98 -17.01 17.45
CA ALA A 156 8.03 -17.80 18.67
C ALA A 156 7.17 -19.08 18.47
N PRO A 157 7.76 -20.25 18.26
CA PRO A 157 7.03 -21.47 17.83
C PRO A 157 6.14 -22.07 18.93
N ASN A 158 6.49 -21.89 20.19
CA ASN A 158 5.83 -22.53 21.32
C ASN A 158 4.94 -21.58 22.15
N GLY A 159 4.33 -20.61 21.48
CA GLY A 159 3.50 -19.63 22.16
C GLY A 159 4.33 -18.57 22.91
N TYR A 160 3.76 -18.00 23.94
CA TYR A 160 4.31 -16.89 24.69
C TYR A 160 5.46 -17.34 25.63
N ASP A 161 6.68 -17.51 25.10
CA ASP A 161 7.88 -17.73 25.92
C ASP A 161 8.42 -16.35 26.38
N PRO A 162 8.57 -16.12 27.70
CA PRO A 162 9.08 -14.87 28.27
C PRO A 162 10.39 -14.37 27.65
N LYS A 163 11.29 -15.29 27.23
CA LYS A 163 12.57 -14.93 26.62
C LYS A 163 12.41 -14.11 25.31
N TYR A 164 11.32 -14.34 24.54
CA TYR A 164 11.06 -13.61 23.32
C TYR A 164 10.49 -12.21 23.57
N ARG A 165 9.81 -12.03 24.73
CA ARG A 165 9.34 -10.71 25.17
C ARG A 165 10.53 -9.81 25.51
N ASP A 166 11.51 -10.33 26.26
CA ASP A 166 12.68 -9.56 26.67
C ASP A 166 13.53 -9.17 25.45
N LEU A 167 13.65 -10.08 24.46
CA LEU A 167 14.31 -9.82 23.17
C LEU A 167 13.61 -8.75 22.30
N ALA A 168 12.32 -8.53 22.49
CA ALA A 168 11.55 -7.56 21.69
C ALA A 168 11.65 -6.11 22.25
N VAL A 169 12.26 -5.95 23.43
CA VAL A 169 12.40 -4.66 24.14
C VAL A 169 13.82 -4.08 23.99
N ASP A 170 14.83 -4.91 23.69
CA ASP A 170 16.21 -4.52 23.42
C ASP A 170 16.43 -4.12 21.94
#